data_c0ead045a5b42d69813b819090c423f0
#
_entry.id   c0ead045a5b42d69813b819090c423f0
#
_cell.length_a   1.000
_cell.length_b   1.000
_cell.length_c   1.000
_cell.angle_alpha   90.00
_cell.angle_beta   90.00
_cell.angle_gamma   90.00
#
_symmetry.space_group_name_H-M   'P 1'
#
loop_
_entity.id
_entity.type
_entity.pdbx_description
1 polymer ?
#
loop_
_entity_poly.entity_id
_entity_poly.type
_entity_poly.pdbx_seq_one_letter_code
_entity_poly.pdbx_strand_id
1 'polypeptide(L)'
;LCFLLVAHIDSDYGVVGCTYDTADWQYIALDVQADYMREGTVCHEIWHATENEILSCDYTAFNWDDWNALNPAGFTYWNDSGDYDRYDARWTMFDNGEGVYFVDSYAKLAAQEDRARIMEYFMVHEDEAGLLIQSDAIRQKLEWMCRAVRECFDTAGWGTPRWEKLL
;
A
#
# COMPACT_ATOMS: atom_id res chain seq x y z
N LEU A 1 3.60 15.00 10.72
CA LEU A 1 3.96 14.62 9.37
C LEU A 1 4.59 15.79 8.62
N CYS A 2 5.73 15.56 7.97
CA CYS A 2 6.45 16.55 7.16
C CYS A 2 6.64 16.04 5.73
N PHE A 3 6.39 16.89 4.74
CA PHE A 3 6.75 16.62 3.34
C PHE A 3 8.08 17.29 2.99
N LEU A 4 8.98 16.54 2.38
CA LEU A 4 10.26 17.01 1.85
C LEU A 4 10.21 16.89 0.33
N LEU A 5 10.21 18.02 -0.36
CA LEU A 5 10.30 18.07 -1.80
C LEU A 5 11.78 18.18 -2.18
N VAL A 6 12.32 17.15 -2.79
CA VAL A 6 13.75 17.03 -3.13
C VAL A 6 13.95 16.89 -4.63
N ALA A 7 15.13 17.24 -5.10
CA ALA A 7 15.45 17.16 -6.53
C ALA A 7 15.80 15.73 -6.99
N HIS A 8 16.39 14.94 -6.08
CA HIS A 8 16.71 13.52 -6.29
C HIS A 8 16.71 12.78 -4.98
N ILE A 9 16.08 11.60 -4.96
CA ILE A 9 16.17 10.65 -3.84
C ILE A 9 17.25 9.61 -4.16
N ASP A 10 17.02 8.79 -5.18
CA ASP A 10 17.97 7.77 -5.64
C ASP A 10 17.71 7.47 -7.13
N SER A 11 18.67 7.86 -7.98
CA SER A 11 18.57 7.69 -9.41
C SER A 11 18.85 6.27 -9.89
N ASP A 12 19.60 5.47 -9.11
CA ASP A 12 20.07 4.14 -9.53
C ASP A 12 18.97 3.08 -9.37
N TYR A 13 18.10 3.25 -8.38
CA TYR A 13 17.00 2.32 -8.08
C TYR A 13 15.62 2.82 -8.50
N GLY A 14 15.53 4.05 -9.02
CA GLY A 14 14.26 4.60 -9.47
C GLY A 14 13.28 4.95 -8.34
N VAL A 15 13.79 5.21 -7.15
CA VAL A 15 12.97 5.64 -6.01
C VAL A 15 12.48 7.05 -6.24
N VAL A 16 11.17 7.27 -6.19
CA VAL A 16 10.53 8.58 -6.38
C VAL A 16 9.82 9.12 -5.14
N GLY A 17 9.59 8.25 -4.16
CA GLY A 17 9.08 8.59 -2.85
C GLY A 17 9.70 7.70 -1.81
N CYS A 18 9.79 8.16 -0.59
CA CYS A 18 10.09 7.32 0.56
C CYS A 18 9.55 7.93 1.84
N THR A 19 9.08 7.06 2.71
CA THR A 19 8.58 7.42 4.04
C THR A 19 9.55 6.89 5.10
N TYR A 20 9.89 7.74 6.07
CA TYR A 20 10.71 7.37 7.21
C TYR A 20 10.29 8.15 8.45
N ASP A 21 10.57 7.60 9.61
CA ASP A 21 10.25 8.18 10.90
C ASP A 21 11.50 8.52 11.70
N THR A 22 11.34 9.45 12.59
CA THR A 22 12.29 9.79 13.65
C THR A 22 11.53 9.76 14.99
N ALA A 23 12.24 9.98 16.10
CA ALA A 23 11.62 9.98 17.42
C ALA A 23 10.43 10.97 17.55
N ASP A 24 10.43 12.06 16.78
CA ASP A 24 9.46 13.17 16.93
C ASP A 24 8.59 13.38 15.68
N TRP A 25 8.99 12.91 14.51
CA TRP A 25 8.37 13.26 13.24
C TRP A 25 8.38 12.12 12.23
N GLN A 26 7.32 12.04 11.45
CA GLN A 26 7.30 11.26 10.21
C GLN A 26 7.55 12.17 9.01
N TYR A 27 8.34 11.70 8.06
CA TYR A 27 8.72 12.39 6.85
C TYR A 27 8.32 11.60 5.62
N ILE A 28 7.77 12.30 4.63
CA ILE A 28 7.57 11.79 3.28
C ILE A 28 8.47 12.61 2.36
N ALA A 29 9.51 12.00 1.80
CA ALA A 29 10.34 12.62 0.78
C ALA A 29 9.82 12.27 -0.60
N LEU A 30 9.70 13.28 -1.47
CA LEU A 30 9.20 13.14 -2.84
C LEU A 30 10.22 13.72 -3.81
N ASP A 31 10.62 12.95 -4.82
CA ASP A 31 11.47 13.41 -5.93
C ASP A 31 10.62 14.18 -6.95
N VAL A 32 10.66 15.50 -6.87
CA VAL A 32 9.87 16.37 -7.73
C VAL A 32 10.44 16.54 -9.14
N GLN A 33 11.63 16.03 -9.40
CA GLN A 33 12.25 16.03 -10.73
C GLN A 33 12.08 14.69 -11.47
N ALA A 34 11.63 13.64 -10.79
CA ALA A 34 11.37 12.38 -11.46
C ALA A 34 10.16 12.49 -12.41
N ASP A 35 10.36 12.17 -13.69
CA ASP A 35 9.32 12.25 -14.72
C ASP A 35 8.08 11.38 -14.43
N TYR A 36 8.26 10.39 -13.59
CA TYR A 36 7.22 9.42 -13.22
C TYR A 36 6.68 9.58 -11.80
N MET A 37 7.08 10.63 -11.06
CA MET A 37 6.42 10.99 -9.81
C MET A 37 4.96 11.38 -10.09
N ARG A 38 4.03 10.73 -9.41
CA ARG A 38 2.59 10.85 -9.64
C ARG A 38 1.84 11.11 -8.34
N GLU A 39 0.58 11.54 -8.47
CA GLU A 39 -0.36 11.62 -7.34
C GLU A 39 -0.45 10.28 -6.59
N GLY A 40 -0.40 9.15 -7.31
CA GLY A 40 -0.34 7.82 -6.74
C GLY A 40 0.82 7.61 -5.79
N THR A 41 2.04 8.07 -6.14
CA THR A 41 3.21 8.00 -5.27
C THR A 41 2.96 8.73 -3.94
N VAL A 42 2.30 9.88 -3.98
CA VAL A 42 1.95 10.62 -2.75
C VAL A 42 1.00 9.80 -1.87
N CYS A 43 -0.03 9.20 -2.46
CA CYS A 43 -0.98 8.35 -1.72
C CYS A 43 -0.32 7.09 -1.16
N HIS A 44 0.61 6.49 -1.90
CA HIS A 44 1.43 5.36 -1.49
C HIS A 44 2.24 5.70 -0.23
N GLU A 45 2.99 6.79 -0.28
CA GLU A 45 3.84 7.23 0.85
C GLU A 45 3.00 7.69 2.06
N ILE A 46 1.85 8.32 1.84
CA ILE A 46 0.92 8.67 2.92
C ILE A 46 0.44 7.40 3.64
N TRP A 47 0.24 6.29 2.90
CA TRP A 47 -0.13 5.04 3.55
C TRP A 47 0.97 4.52 4.46
N HIS A 48 2.24 4.52 4.03
CA HIS A 48 3.36 4.13 4.90
C HIS A 48 3.40 4.97 6.19
N ALA A 49 3.20 6.29 6.08
CA ALA A 49 3.14 7.15 7.26
C ALA A 49 1.94 6.84 8.17
N THR A 50 0.78 6.52 7.57
CA THR A 50 -0.43 6.11 8.30
C THR A 50 -0.20 4.78 9.02
N GLU A 51 0.40 3.80 8.35
CA GLU A 51 0.73 2.50 8.92
C GLU A 51 1.71 2.60 10.09
N ASN A 52 2.74 3.43 9.97
CA ASN A 52 3.68 3.71 11.06
C ASN A 52 2.95 4.28 12.28
N GLU A 53 1.99 5.18 12.09
CA GLU A 53 1.19 5.73 13.18
C GLU A 53 0.29 4.66 13.81
N ILE A 54 -0.36 3.81 13.01
CA ILE A 54 -1.17 2.70 13.52
C ILE A 54 -0.31 1.76 14.37
N LEU A 55 0.89 1.39 13.91
CA LEU A 55 1.82 0.54 14.64
C LEU A 55 2.29 1.19 15.96
N SER A 56 2.40 2.51 16.02
CA SER A 56 2.79 3.23 17.23
C SER A 56 1.65 3.38 18.23
N CYS A 57 0.40 3.47 17.75
CA CYS A 57 -0.78 3.63 18.60
C CYS A 57 -1.22 2.32 19.27
N ASP A 58 -1.35 1.26 18.50
CA ASP A 58 -1.70 -0.06 19.00
C ASP A 58 -1.09 -1.16 18.12
N TYR A 59 0.02 -1.70 18.57
CA TYR A 59 0.70 -2.79 17.87
C TYR A 59 -0.20 -4.04 17.68
N THR A 60 -1.24 -4.19 18.50
CA THR A 60 -2.16 -5.33 18.43
C THR A 60 -3.24 -5.18 17.35
N ALA A 61 -3.47 -3.95 16.86
CA ALA A 61 -4.39 -3.70 15.74
C ALA A 61 -3.92 -4.35 14.42
N PHE A 62 -2.61 -4.59 14.32
CA PHE A 62 -1.98 -5.29 13.19
C PHE A 62 -1.73 -6.76 13.49
N ASN A 63 -2.72 -7.60 13.18
CA ASN A 63 -2.47 -9.04 13.15
C ASN A 63 -1.93 -9.43 11.77
N TRP A 64 -0.63 -9.66 11.68
CA TRP A 64 0.05 -10.06 10.45
C TRP A 64 -0.43 -11.40 9.90
N ASP A 65 -0.83 -12.32 10.78
CA ASP A 65 -1.35 -13.63 10.37
C ASP A 65 -2.69 -13.46 9.64
N ASP A 66 -3.56 -12.53 10.09
CA ASP A 66 -4.82 -12.23 9.41
C ASP A 66 -4.57 -11.62 8.02
N TRP A 67 -3.59 -10.71 7.89
CA TRP A 67 -3.20 -10.17 6.60
C TRP A 67 -2.63 -11.25 5.67
N ASN A 68 -1.71 -12.05 6.16
CA ASN A 68 -1.06 -13.10 5.38
C ASN A 68 -2.04 -14.18 4.92
N ALA A 69 -3.09 -14.45 5.72
CA ALA A 69 -4.15 -15.38 5.36
C ALA A 69 -4.99 -14.94 4.14
N LEU A 70 -4.93 -13.66 3.77
CA LEU A 70 -5.58 -13.11 2.57
C LEU A 70 -4.76 -13.33 1.28
N ASN A 71 -3.54 -13.85 1.40
CA ASN A 71 -2.67 -14.13 0.28
C ASN A 71 -2.89 -15.57 -0.26
N PRO A 72 -2.42 -15.88 -1.48
CA PRO A 72 -2.48 -17.24 -2.00
C PRO A 72 -1.78 -18.25 -1.09
N ALA A 73 -2.30 -19.46 -0.98
CA ALA A 73 -1.69 -20.50 -0.18
C ALA A 73 -0.24 -20.76 -0.61
N GLY A 74 0.68 -20.69 0.35
CA GLY A 74 2.12 -20.89 0.10
C GLY A 74 2.85 -19.67 -0.45
N PHE A 75 2.19 -18.52 -0.57
CA PHE A 75 2.85 -17.27 -0.93
C PHE A 75 3.72 -16.76 0.23
N THR A 76 4.87 -16.22 -0.12
CA THR A 76 5.78 -15.51 0.78
C THR A 76 6.24 -14.23 0.07
N TYR A 77 6.24 -13.10 0.77
CA TYR A 77 6.74 -11.85 0.21
C TYR A 77 8.22 -11.97 -0.16
N TRP A 78 8.62 -11.27 -1.20
CA TRP A 78 9.98 -11.40 -1.74
C TRP A 78 11.07 -10.90 -0.79
N ASN A 79 10.79 -9.90 0.03
CA ASN A 79 11.75 -9.48 1.07
C ASN A 79 12.06 -10.59 2.09
N ASP A 80 11.12 -11.51 2.29
CA ASP A 80 11.30 -12.65 3.19
C ASP A 80 11.93 -13.85 2.51
N SER A 81 11.69 -14.03 1.20
CA SER A 81 12.21 -15.17 0.40
C SER A 81 13.51 -14.86 -0.35
N GLY A 82 13.79 -13.59 -0.64
CA GLY A 82 14.92 -13.16 -1.47
C GLY A 82 14.71 -13.33 -2.98
N ASP A 83 13.51 -13.72 -3.43
CA ASP A 83 13.19 -14.06 -4.82
C ASP A 83 12.44 -12.91 -5.55
N TYR A 84 13.05 -11.73 -5.65
CA TYR A 84 12.43 -10.59 -6.33
C TYR A 84 12.38 -10.77 -7.85
N ASP A 85 11.17 -10.95 -8.41
CA ASP A 85 10.89 -10.87 -9.85
C ASP A 85 9.83 -9.80 -10.15
N ARG A 86 10.29 -8.62 -10.56
CA ARG A 86 9.41 -7.50 -10.91
C ARG A 86 8.49 -7.75 -12.11
N TYR A 87 8.73 -8.81 -12.87
CA TYR A 87 7.92 -9.20 -14.04
C TYR A 87 6.95 -10.34 -13.75
N ASP A 88 6.99 -10.90 -12.55
CA ASP A 88 6.04 -11.94 -12.16
C ASP A 88 4.62 -11.36 -12.01
N ALA A 89 3.80 -11.53 -13.06
CA ALA A 89 2.41 -11.07 -13.09
C ALA A 89 1.43 -12.01 -12.36
N ARG A 90 1.87 -13.20 -11.93
CA ARG A 90 1.02 -14.18 -11.28
C ARG A 90 0.31 -13.58 -10.05
N TRP A 91 -0.99 -13.84 -9.94
CA TRP A 91 -1.89 -13.33 -8.90
C TRP A 91 -2.09 -11.80 -8.87
N THR A 92 -1.63 -11.09 -9.88
CA THR A 92 -1.86 -9.65 -10.00
C THR A 92 -3.07 -9.35 -10.90
N MET A 93 -3.48 -8.08 -10.98
CA MET A 93 -4.53 -7.66 -11.91
C MET A 93 -4.20 -7.92 -13.39
N PHE A 94 -2.94 -8.21 -13.71
CA PHE A 94 -2.46 -8.53 -15.06
C PHE A 94 -2.35 -10.04 -15.31
N ASP A 95 -2.71 -10.85 -14.32
CA ASP A 95 -2.74 -12.31 -14.44
C ASP A 95 -4.00 -12.76 -15.17
N ASN A 96 -3.86 -13.80 -15.99
CA ASN A 96 -4.95 -14.32 -16.82
C ASN A 96 -5.55 -15.65 -16.28
N GLY A 97 -5.26 -16.09 -15.07
CA GLY A 97 -5.71 -17.42 -14.71
C GLY A 97 -5.83 -17.84 -13.25
N GLU A 98 -5.10 -17.26 -12.33
CA GLU A 98 -5.00 -17.80 -10.94
C GLU A 98 -5.74 -16.97 -9.87
N GLY A 99 -6.48 -15.97 -10.29
CA GLY A 99 -7.14 -15.02 -9.39
C GLY A 99 -6.25 -13.83 -9.03
N VAL A 100 -6.88 -12.74 -8.55
CA VAL A 100 -6.21 -11.49 -8.23
C VAL A 100 -6.08 -11.38 -6.72
N TYR A 101 -4.88 -11.30 -6.22
CA TYR A 101 -4.53 -11.13 -4.80
C TYR A 101 -3.69 -9.88 -4.56
N PHE A 102 -3.03 -9.37 -5.60
CA PHE A 102 -2.15 -8.22 -5.54
C PHE A 102 -2.48 -7.25 -6.67
N VAL A 103 -2.26 -5.98 -6.44
CA VAL A 103 -2.44 -4.96 -7.48
C VAL A 103 -1.49 -5.24 -8.65
N ASP A 104 -0.21 -5.37 -8.37
CA ASP A 104 0.84 -5.65 -9.34
C ASP A 104 2.00 -6.44 -8.71
N SER A 105 3.07 -6.63 -9.47
CA SER A 105 4.26 -7.36 -9.00
C SER A 105 4.97 -6.64 -7.84
N TYR A 106 4.93 -5.30 -7.77
CA TYR A 106 5.56 -4.54 -6.71
C TYR A 106 4.87 -4.78 -5.35
N ALA A 107 3.55 -4.96 -5.34
CA ALA A 107 2.81 -5.34 -4.15
C ALA A 107 3.29 -6.65 -3.49
N LYS A 108 3.99 -7.52 -4.24
CA LYS A 108 4.55 -8.78 -3.72
C LYS A 108 5.92 -8.60 -3.05
N LEU A 109 6.50 -7.41 -3.07
CA LEU A 109 7.79 -7.13 -2.46
C LEU A 109 7.75 -7.30 -0.94
N ALA A 110 6.78 -6.67 -0.29
CA ALA A 110 6.58 -6.72 1.15
C ALA A 110 5.12 -6.42 1.50
N ALA A 111 4.68 -6.83 2.68
CA ALA A 111 3.29 -6.62 3.11
C ALA A 111 2.92 -5.14 3.20
N GLN A 112 3.84 -4.27 3.60
CA GLN A 112 3.63 -2.82 3.61
C GLN A 112 3.48 -2.25 2.20
N GLU A 113 4.23 -2.75 1.22
CA GLU A 113 4.10 -2.36 -0.19
C GLU A 113 2.77 -2.80 -0.79
N ASP A 114 2.31 -3.99 -0.42
CA ASP A 114 1.00 -4.51 -0.82
C ASP A 114 -0.13 -3.57 -0.36
N ARG A 115 -0.11 -3.14 0.91
CA ARG A 115 -1.09 -2.17 1.44
C ARG A 115 -0.96 -0.81 0.79
N ALA A 116 0.25 -0.30 0.63
CA ALA A 116 0.49 1.00 0.01
C ALA A 116 0.02 1.03 -1.46
N ARG A 117 0.22 -0.08 -2.22
CA ARG A 117 -0.29 -0.21 -3.60
C ARG A 117 -1.82 -0.26 -3.64
N ILE A 118 -2.48 -0.94 -2.71
CA ILE A 118 -3.94 -0.92 -2.61
C ILE A 118 -4.42 0.51 -2.35
N MET A 119 -3.83 1.22 -1.37
CA MET A 119 -4.20 2.61 -1.10
C MET A 119 -4.01 3.51 -2.32
N GLU A 120 -2.87 3.42 -3.01
CA GLU A 120 -2.60 4.18 -4.22
C GLU A 120 -3.70 3.98 -5.26
N TYR A 121 -4.03 2.73 -5.59
CA TYR A 121 -5.01 2.44 -6.63
C TYR A 121 -6.42 2.88 -6.26
N PHE A 122 -6.86 2.65 -5.03
CA PHE A 122 -8.18 3.07 -4.59
C PHE A 122 -8.31 4.58 -4.36
N MET A 123 -7.20 5.30 -4.30
CA MET A 123 -7.21 6.77 -4.22
C MET A 123 -7.19 7.45 -5.58
N VAL A 124 -6.44 6.94 -6.57
CA VAL A 124 -6.17 7.69 -7.81
C VAL A 124 -6.46 6.93 -9.11
N HIS A 125 -6.65 5.61 -9.07
CA HIS A 125 -6.87 4.77 -10.26
C HIS A 125 -8.28 4.18 -10.26
N GLU A 126 -9.31 5.02 -10.53
CA GLU A 126 -10.72 4.65 -10.34
C GLU A 126 -11.17 3.46 -11.21
N ASP A 127 -10.71 3.41 -12.47
CA ASP A 127 -11.08 2.32 -13.39
C ASP A 127 -10.48 0.99 -12.94
N GLU A 128 -9.20 0.97 -12.58
CA GLU A 128 -8.49 -0.21 -12.10
C GLU A 128 -9.01 -0.65 -10.72
N ALA A 129 -9.31 0.30 -9.83
CA ALA A 129 -9.92 0.01 -8.53
C ALA A 129 -11.29 -0.68 -8.71
N GLY A 130 -12.08 -0.25 -9.72
CA GLY A 130 -13.36 -0.89 -10.08
C GLY A 130 -13.19 -2.34 -10.55
N LEU A 131 -12.06 -2.70 -11.15
CA LEU A 131 -11.72 -4.08 -11.50
C LEU A 131 -11.17 -4.85 -10.30
N LEU A 132 -10.26 -4.26 -9.54
CA LEU A 132 -9.61 -4.87 -8.38
C LEU A 132 -10.62 -5.28 -7.30
N ILE A 133 -11.66 -4.45 -7.05
CA ILE A 133 -12.66 -4.74 -6.02
C ILE A 133 -13.52 -5.96 -6.32
N GLN A 134 -13.51 -6.47 -7.56
CA GLN A 134 -14.18 -7.72 -7.92
C GLN A 134 -13.47 -8.95 -7.34
N SER A 135 -12.20 -8.81 -6.93
CA SER A 135 -11.49 -9.85 -6.20
C SER A 135 -11.89 -9.85 -4.73
N ASP A 136 -12.30 -11.02 -4.23
CA ASP A 136 -12.62 -11.20 -2.81
C ASP A 136 -11.39 -10.96 -1.92
N ALA A 137 -10.20 -11.34 -2.37
CA ALA A 137 -8.95 -11.12 -1.64
C ALA A 137 -8.62 -9.63 -1.51
N ILE A 138 -8.67 -8.89 -2.61
CA ILE A 138 -8.43 -7.42 -2.60
C ILE A 138 -9.48 -6.70 -1.75
N ARG A 139 -10.77 -7.09 -1.86
CA ARG A 139 -11.84 -6.50 -1.04
C ARG A 139 -11.58 -6.72 0.44
N GLN A 140 -11.26 -7.94 0.86
CA GLN A 140 -10.96 -8.26 2.25
C GLN A 140 -9.71 -7.54 2.77
N LYS A 141 -8.68 -7.37 1.94
CA LYS A 141 -7.49 -6.56 2.24
C LYS A 141 -7.87 -5.10 2.50
N LEU A 142 -8.67 -4.51 1.61
CA LEU A 142 -9.14 -3.14 1.77
C LEU A 142 -10.00 -2.96 3.03
N GLU A 143 -10.94 -3.89 3.30
CA GLU A 143 -11.73 -3.91 4.53
C GLU A 143 -10.85 -3.99 5.78
N TRP A 144 -9.80 -4.80 5.74
CA TRP A 144 -8.82 -4.93 6.83
C TRP A 144 -8.10 -3.59 7.07
N MET A 145 -7.65 -2.91 6.00
CA MET A 145 -7.01 -1.59 6.08
C MET A 145 -7.96 -0.54 6.66
N CYS A 146 -9.22 -0.50 6.19
CA CYS A 146 -10.24 0.42 6.69
C CYS A 146 -10.51 0.22 8.19
N ARG A 147 -10.58 -1.04 8.64
CA ARG A 147 -10.75 -1.38 10.06
C ARG A 147 -9.55 -0.89 10.88
N ALA A 148 -8.33 -1.12 10.43
CA ALA A 148 -7.12 -0.70 11.12
C ALA A 148 -7.08 0.84 11.32
N VAL A 149 -7.44 1.61 10.28
CA VAL A 149 -7.55 3.07 10.39
C VAL A 149 -8.61 3.49 11.43
N ARG A 150 -9.79 2.85 11.41
CA ARG A 150 -10.89 3.20 12.32
C ARG A 150 -10.63 2.83 13.77
N GLU A 151 -9.82 1.81 14.01
CA GLU A 151 -9.43 1.40 15.36
C GLU A 151 -8.38 2.34 15.96
N CYS A 152 -7.54 2.96 15.13
CA CYS A 152 -6.42 3.77 15.60
C CYS A 152 -6.67 5.28 15.56
N PHE A 153 -7.53 5.75 14.66
CA PHE A 153 -7.81 7.19 14.52
C PHE A 153 -9.24 7.52 14.94
N ASP A 154 -9.43 8.72 15.52
CA ASP A 154 -10.77 9.26 15.71
C ASP A 154 -11.38 9.66 14.38
N THR A 155 -12.20 8.75 13.84
CA THR A 155 -12.91 8.92 12.58
C THR A 155 -14.36 9.36 12.78
N ALA A 156 -14.75 9.75 14.00
CA ALA A 156 -16.09 10.19 14.30
C ALA A 156 -16.45 11.42 13.44
N GLY A 157 -17.54 11.32 12.71
CA GLY A 157 -18.02 12.38 11.81
C GLY A 157 -17.32 12.45 10.45
N TRP A 158 -16.41 11.56 10.13
CA TRP A 158 -15.88 11.47 8.77
C TRP A 158 -17.00 11.00 7.80
N GLY A 159 -17.00 11.57 6.59
CA GLY A 159 -17.73 10.98 5.48
C GLY A 159 -17.03 9.69 5.01
N THR A 160 -17.64 8.99 4.05
CA THR A 160 -16.99 7.83 3.41
C THR A 160 -15.74 8.28 2.66
N PRO A 161 -14.53 7.86 3.06
CA PRO A 161 -13.31 8.19 2.35
C PRO A 161 -13.33 7.65 0.91
N ARG A 162 -12.48 8.22 0.04
CA ARG A 162 -12.45 7.83 -1.37
C ARG A 162 -12.14 6.36 -1.55
N TRP A 163 -11.18 5.82 -0.82
CA TRP A 163 -10.79 4.41 -0.89
C TRP A 163 -11.88 3.42 -0.45
N GLU A 164 -12.85 3.86 0.37
CA GLU A 164 -13.96 3.00 0.84
C GLU A 164 -15.20 3.04 -0.06
N LYS A 165 -15.22 3.90 -1.08
CA LYS A 165 -16.43 4.11 -1.90
C LYS A 165 -16.85 2.88 -2.70
N LEU A 166 -15.96 1.93 -2.91
CA LEU A 166 -16.21 0.70 -3.66
C LEU A 166 -16.52 -0.50 -2.76
N LEU A 167 -16.37 -0.37 -1.42
CA LEU A 167 -16.81 -1.36 -0.44
C LEU A 167 -18.33 -1.24 -0.24
#